data_bfd19f3c5a40264f4fadea18b1cff53c
#
_entry.id   bfd19f3c5a40264f4fadea18b1cff53c
#
_cell.length_a   1.000
_cell.length_b   1.000
_cell.length_c   1.000
_cell.angle_alpha   90.00
_cell.angle_beta   90.00
_cell.angle_gamma   90.00
#
_symmetry.space_group_name_H-M   'P 1'
#
loop_
_entity.id
_entity.type
_entity.pdbx_description
1 polymer ?
#
loop_
_entity_poly.entity_id
_entity_poly.type
_entity_poly.pdbx_seq_one_letter_code
_entity_poly.pdbx_strand_id
1 'polypeptide(L)'
;MSKSPYTFSVVPKLPKKLEFLNDLAMNLWWSWTPDAERIFPSIDADLWEKTEHNPVRFLRAVRQEKLTHAAENDGLVQHLTSVGERLSAYLQEKETWFRQKYPDKTNQLIAYFSAEFGLHESLPVYSGGLGILAGDHCKAASDLGIPFVAVGLLYREGYFRQRLNRDGSQEAIFSNWNFHFLPITPIRDANGNYFLISVDIQDHPVYARIWEAKVGRIKLYLLDTDIEQNSAEDR
;
A
#
# COMPACT_ATOMS: atom_id res chain seq x y z
N MET A 1 9.08 38.74 5.61
CA MET A 1 8.37 37.46 5.41
C MET A 1 8.84 36.89 4.07
N SER A 2 9.72 35.91 4.09
CA SER A 2 10.18 35.22 2.87
C SER A 2 9.01 34.33 2.41
N LYS A 3 8.47 34.59 1.21
CA LYS A 3 7.50 33.69 0.60
C LYS A 3 8.21 32.37 0.29
N SER A 4 7.79 31.27 0.89
CA SER A 4 8.25 29.94 0.50
C SER A 4 8.04 29.76 -1.00
N PRO A 5 9.06 29.27 -1.75
CA PRO A 5 8.90 29.05 -3.18
C PRO A 5 7.81 28.00 -3.40
N TYR A 6 6.91 28.25 -4.36
CA TYR A 6 5.91 27.25 -4.78
C TYR A 6 6.64 26.11 -5.47
N THR A 7 6.44 24.89 -4.99
CA THR A 7 6.94 23.69 -5.65
C THR A 7 5.87 23.17 -6.59
N PHE A 8 6.17 23.10 -7.88
CA PHE A 8 5.31 22.47 -8.88
C PHE A 8 5.79 21.05 -9.13
N SER A 9 4.90 20.09 -9.06
CA SER A 9 5.17 18.71 -9.44
C SER A 9 4.39 18.40 -10.72
N VAL A 10 5.11 18.02 -11.76
CA VAL A 10 4.52 17.54 -13.01
C VAL A 10 4.39 16.02 -12.89
N VAL A 11 3.15 15.53 -12.84
CA VAL A 11 2.84 14.11 -12.81
C VAL A 11 2.51 13.66 -14.24
N PRO A 12 3.08 12.55 -14.74
CA PRO A 12 2.76 12.06 -16.07
C PRO A 12 1.29 11.66 -16.16
N LYS A 13 0.72 11.78 -17.36
CA LYS A 13 -0.66 11.37 -17.63
C LYS A 13 -0.66 9.96 -18.22
N LEU A 14 -1.34 9.03 -17.56
CA LEU A 14 -1.49 7.68 -18.09
C LEU A 14 -2.30 7.70 -19.40
N PRO A 15 -1.79 7.11 -20.50
CA PRO A 15 -2.59 6.82 -21.68
C PRO A 15 -3.78 5.94 -21.32
N LYS A 16 -4.90 6.11 -22.04
CA LYS A 16 -6.16 5.37 -21.77
C LYS A 16 -5.97 3.85 -21.72
N LYS A 17 -5.14 3.29 -22.59
CA LYS A 17 -4.83 1.85 -22.61
C LYS A 17 -4.10 1.36 -21.34
N LEU A 18 -3.51 2.26 -20.56
CA LEU A 18 -2.71 1.95 -19.35
C LEU A 18 -3.36 2.45 -18.05
N GLU A 19 -4.60 2.97 -18.09
CA GLU A 19 -5.27 3.55 -16.90
C GLU A 19 -5.39 2.55 -15.74
N PHE A 20 -5.52 1.24 -16.05
CA PHE A 20 -5.59 0.19 -15.05
C PHE A 20 -4.33 0.09 -14.17
N LEU A 21 -3.18 0.64 -14.58
CA LEU A 21 -1.98 0.69 -13.75
C LEU A 21 -2.21 1.40 -12.41
N ASN A 22 -3.12 2.39 -12.36
CA ASN A 22 -3.47 3.05 -11.10
C ASN A 22 -4.14 2.10 -10.12
N ASP A 23 -5.12 1.33 -10.58
CA ASP A 23 -5.84 0.37 -9.74
C ASP A 23 -4.94 -0.77 -9.30
N LEU A 24 -4.09 -1.24 -10.21
CA LEU A 24 -3.09 -2.27 -9.92
C LEU A 24 -2.10 -1.80 -8.86
N ALA A 25 -1.58 -0.57 -8.98
CA ALA A 25 -0.63 0.01 -8.03
C ALA A 25 -1.19 0.13 -6.61
N MET A 26 -2.52 0.30 -6.48
CA MET A 26 -3.20 0.50 -5.21
C MET A 26 -3.77 -0.78 -4.60
N ASN A 27 -3.59 -1.94 -5.22
CA ASN A 27 -3.97 -3.23 -4.64
C ASN A 27 -2.75 -4.15 -4.58
N LEU A 28 -2.24 -4.41 -3.39
CA LEU A 28 -1.04 -5.21 -3.17
C LEU A 28 -1.12 -6.65 -3.66
N TRP A 29 -2.27 -7.11 -4.20
CA TRP A 29 -2.42 -8.41 -4.86
C TRP A 29 -1.32 -8.66 -5.92
N TRP A 30 -0.87 -7.64 -6.62
CA TRP A 30 0.20 -7.74 -7.60
C TRP A 30 1.50 -8.27 -6.98
N SER A 31 1.77 -8.00 -5.70
CA SER A 31 3.05 -8.33 -5.04
C SER A 31 3.27 -9.83 -4.79
N TRP A 32 2.23 -10.65 -4.89
CA TRP A 32 2.35 -12.12 -4.85
C TRP A 32 1.79 -12.79 -6.12
N THR A 33 1.61 -11.99 -7.18
CA THR A 33 1.18 -12.45 -8.50
C THR A 33 2.28 -12.14 -9.51
N PRO A 34 3.17 -13.11 -9.84
CA PRO A 34 4.40 -12.84 -10.61
C PRO A 34 4.17 -12.17 -11.97
N ASP A 35 3.07 -12.48 -12.65
CA ASP A 35 2.74 -11.85 -13.94
C ASP A 35 2.35 -10.38 -13.77
N ALA A 36 1.68 -10.03 -12.66
CA ALA A 36 1.30 -8.66 -12.37
C ALA A 36 2.51 -7.81 -11.97
N GLU A 37 3.43 -8.38 -11.19
CA GLU A 37 4.67 -7.72 -10.77
C GLU A 37 5.53 -7.29 -11.96
N ARG A 38 5.61 -8.11 -13.01
CA ARG A 38 6.44 -7.86 -14.21
C ARG A 38 6.00 -6.65 -15.04
N ILE A 39 4.79 -6.14 -14.84
CA ILE A 39 4.24 -5.05 -15.67
C ILE A 39 5.05 -3.76 -15.49
N PHE A 40 5.33 -3.36 -14.24
CA PHE A 40 6.03 -2.10 -13.96
C PHE A 40 7.47 -2.09 -14.52
N PRO A 41 8.32 -3.09 -14.25
CA PRO A 41 9.67 -3.14 -14.82
C PRO A 41 9.69 -3.27 -16.35
N SER A 42 8.65 -3.83 -16.99
CA SER A 42 8.57 -3.88 -18.45
C SER A 42 8.38 -2.50 -19.10
N ILE A 43 7.92 -1.50 -18.36
CA ILE A 43 7.80 -0.10 -18.82
C ILE A 43 9.14 0.62 -18.65
N ASP A 44 9.75 0.53 -17.47
CA ASP A 44 11.06 1.11 -17.17
C ASP A 44 11.73 0.39 -16.00
N ALA A 45 12.61 -0.59 -16.29
CA ALA A 45 13.26 -1.40 -15.27
C ALA A 45 14.17 -0.58 -14.36
N ASP A 46 14.93 0.39 -14.91
CA ASP A 46 15.83 1.22 -14.13
C ASP A 46 15.07 2.12 -13.14
N LEU A 47 13.91 2.63 -13.54
CA LEU A 47 13.06 3.42 -12.66
C LEU A 47 12.40 2.55 -11.60
N TRP A 48 12.00 1.32 -11.95
CA TRP A 48 11.43 0.37 -11.00
C TRP A 48 12.37 0.12 -9.83
N GLU A 49 13.65 -0.16 -10.11
CA GLU A 49 14.70 -0.29 -9.09
C GLU A 49 14.88 1.02 -8.27
N LYS A 50 14.97 2.17 -8.96
CA LYS A 50 15.15 3.47 -8.31
C LYS A 50 14.00 3.87 -7.40
N THR A 51 12.81 3.40 -7.67
CA THR A 51 11.62 3.66 -6.85
C THR A 51 11.42 2.60 -5.76
N GLU A 52 12.40 1.71 -5.58
CA GLU A 52 12.38 0.65 -4.58
C GLU A 52 11.11 -0.19 -4.73
N HIS A 53 10.82 -0.60 -5.97
CA HIS A 53 9.67 -1.40 -6.37
C HIS A 53 8.31 -0.84 -5.88
N ASN A 54 8.24 0.46 -5.69
CA ASN A 54 7.00 1.12 -5.28
C ASN A 54 6.23 1.61 -6.51
N PRO A 55 5.09 0.99 -6.87
CA PRO A 55 4.35 1.29 -8.08
C PRO A 55 3.73 2.70 -8.06
N VAL A 56 3.37 3.22 -6.88
CA VAL A 56 2.82 4.58 -6.75
C VAL A 56 3.89 5.62 -7.04
N ARG A 57 5.10 5.45 -6.48
CA ARG A 57 6.26 6.31 -6.79
C ARG A 57 6.67 6.19 -8.25
N PHE A 58 6.67 4.96 -8.78
CA PHE A 58 6.98 4.68 -10.18
C PHE A 58 6.04 5.45 -11.12
N LEU A 59 4.72 5.33 -10.96
CA LEU A 59 3.73 5.99 -11.81
C LEU A 59 3.80 7.53 -11.74
N ARG A 60 4.30 8.08 -10.65
CA ARG A 60 4.49 9.54 -10.51
C ARG A 60 5.81 10.05 -11.11
N ALA A 61 6.78 9.17 -11.31
CA ALA A 61 8.13 9.53 -11.75
C ALA A 61 8.45 9.07 -13.18
N VAL A 62 7.70 8.12 -13.73
CA VAL A 62 7.94 7.58 -15.08
C VAL A 62 7.78 8.68 -16.13
N ARG A 63 8.69 8.71 -17.10
CA ARG A 63 8.64 9.72 -18.18
C ARG A 63 7.46 9.46 -19.12
N GLN A 64 6.80 10.55 -19.56
CA GLN A 64 5.65 10.46 -20.46
C GLN A 64 5.95 9.67 -21.73
N GLU A 65 7.16 9.80 -22.29
CA GLU A 65 7.61 9.07 -23.48
C GLU A 65 7.57 7.56 -23.27
N LYS A 66 8.01 7.08 -22.10
CA LYS A 66 7.97 5.65 -21.74
C LYS A 66 6.54 5.13 -21.68
N LEU A 67 5.63 5.91 -21.10
CA LEU A 67 4.19 5.56 -21.05
C LEU A 67 3.56 5.55 -22.45
N THR A 68 3.92 6.50 -23.30
CA THR A 68 3.42 6.55 -24.68
C THR A 68 3.89 5.33 -25.46
N HIS A 69 5.18 5.00 -25.37
CA HIS A 69 5.74 3.81 -26.02
C HIS A 69 5.14 2.51 -25.48
N ALA A 70 4.94 2.42 -24.16
CA ALA A 70 4.28 1.27 -23.53
C ALA A 70 2.83 1.08 -24.03
N ALA A 71 2.09 2.18 -24.27
CA ALA A 71 0.74 2.14 -24.80
C ALA A 71 0.67 1.75 -26.28
N GLU A 72 1.77 1.87 -27.02
CA GLU A 72 1.92 1.43 -28.41
C GLU A 72 2.37 -0.04 -28.52
N ASN A 73 2.86 -0.62 -27.43
CA ASN A 73 3.26 -2.02 -27.36
C ASN A 73 2.02 -2.90 -27.12
N ASP A 74 1.47 -3.49 -28.18
CA ASP A 74 0.27 -4.33 -28.09
C ASP A 74 0.45 -5.54 -27.16
N GLY A 75 1.65 -6.12 -27.09
CA GLY A 75 1.94 -7.24 -26.18
C GLY A 75 1.83 -6.82 -24.70
N LEU A 76 2.36 -5.65 -24.33
CA LEU A 76 2.25 -5.11 -22.97
C LEU A 76 0.80 -4.72 -22.64
N VAL A 77 0.09 -4.09 -23.58
CA VAL A 77 -1.33 -3.71 -23.39
C VAL A 77 -2.19 -4.96 -23.20
N GLN A 78 -1.98 -6.00 -23.99
CA GLN A 78 -2.69 -7.28 -23.85
C GLN A 78 -2.37 -7.95 -22.51
N HIS A 79 -1.10 -7.95 -22.08
CA HIS A 79 -0.68 -8.49 -20.79
C HIS A 79 -1.35 -7.72 -19.63
N LEU A 80 -1.33 -6.37 -19.65
CA LEU A 80 -2.00 -5.54 -18.65
C LEU A 80 -3.50 -5.80 -18.60
N THR A 81 -4.15 -5.96 -19.75
CA THR A 81 -5.58 -6.29 -19.84
C THR A 81 -5.87 -7.64 -19.17
N SER A 82 -5.09 -8.68 -19.51
CA SER A 82 -5.23 -10.01 -18.91
C SER A 82 -5.04 -9.99 -17.39
N VAL A 83 -4.07 -9.22 -16.88
CA VAL A 83 -3.88 -9.03 -15.43
C VAL A 83 -5.09 -8.34 -14.80
N GLY A 84 -5.66 -7.33 -15.48
CA GLY A 84 -6.87 -6.65 -15.03
C GLY A 84 -8.08 -7.56 -14.95
N GLU A 85 -8.30 -8.39 -15.95
CA GLU A 85 -9.36 -9.40 -15.97
C GLU A 85 -9.19 -10.42 -14.83
N ARG A 86 -7.97 -10.88 -14.60
CA ARG A 86 -7.65 -11.82 -13.50
C ARG A 86 -7.89 -11.19 -12.13
N LEU A 87 -7.45 -9.95 -11.89
CA LEU A 87 -7.72 -9.25 -10.64
C LEU A 87 -9.22 -9.04 -10.44
N SER A 88 -9.94 -8.65 -11.48
CA SER A 88 -11.39 -8.49 -11.43
C SER A 88 -12.10 -9.80 -11.09
N ALA A 89 -11.76 -10.89 -11.78
CA ALA A 89 -12.28 -12.22 -11.51
C ALA A 89 -11.96 -12.67 -10.07
N TYR A 90 -10.71 -12.47 -9.64
CA TYR A 90 -10.28 -12.76 -8.27
C TYR A 90 -11.11 -12.02 -7.23
N LEU A 91 -11.34 -10.71 -7.41
CA LEU A 91 -12.12 -9.90 -6.46
C LEU A 91 -13.61 -10.25 -6.45
N GLN A 92 -14.16 -10.71 -7.58
CA GLN A 92 -15.58 -11.02 -7.76
C GLN A 92 -15.92 -12.48 -7.45
N GLU A 93 -14.92 -13.35 -7.28
CA GLU A 93 -15.11 -14.77 -6.98
C GLU A 93 -15.95 -14.97 -5.72
N LYS A 94 -17.10 -15.63 -5.88
CA LYS A 94 -18.04 -15.92 -4.80
C LYS A 94 -17.86 -17.30 -4.21
N GLU A 95 -17.32 -18.24 -5.00
CA GLU A 95 -17.14 -19.64 -4.63
C GLU A 95 -15.73 -19.87 -4.05
N THR A 96 -15.33 -19.00 -3.11
CA THR A 96 -14.05 -19.14 -2.41
C THR A 96 -14.02 -20.35 -1.50
N TRP A 97 -12.82 -20.87 -1.20
CA TRP A 97 -12.65 -22.00 -0.30
C TRP A 97 -13.40 -21.80 1.03
N PHE A 98 -13.34 -20.61 1.63
CA PHE A 98 -14.01 -20.33 2.90
C PHE A 98 -15.53 -20.44 2.78
N ARG A 99 -16.13 -19.88 1.73
CA ARG A 99 -17.58 -19.93 1.52
C ARG A 99 -18.06 -21.34 1.28
N GLN A 100 -17.31 -22.14 0.54
CA GLN A 100 -17.65 -23.56 0.30
C GLN A 100 -17.51 -24.40 1.58
N LYS A 101 -16.46 -24.15 2.38
CA LYS A 101 -16.17 -24.91 3.58
C LYS A 101 -17.05 -24.52 4.79
N TYR A 102 -17.39 -23.23 4.88
CA TYR A 102 -18.11 -22.64 6.03
C TYR A 102 -19.26 -21.72 5.58
N PRO A 103 -20.28 -22.25 4.87
CA PRO A 103 -21.36 -21.43 4.31
C PRO A 103 -22.12 -20.64 5.38
N ASP A 104 -22.27 -21.21 6.58
CA ASP A 104 -23.01 -20.59 7.71
C ASP A 104 -22.21 -19.49 8.42
N LYS A 105 -20.91 -19.33 8.10
CA LYS A 105 -20.02 -18.35 8.75
C LYS A 105 -19.67 -17.14 7.87
N THR A 106 -20.25 -17.03 6.70
CA THR A 106 -19.95 -15.97 5.72
C THR A 106 -20.33 -14.57 6.21
N ASN A 107 -21.21 -14.45 7.20
CA ASN A 107 -21.60 -13.19 7.83
C ASN A 107 -20.73 -12.79 9.03
N GLN A 108 -19.76 -13.62 9.41
CA GLN A 108 -18.80 -13.29 10.47
C GLN A 108 -17.72 -12.38 9.91
N LEU A 109 -17.19 -11.48 10.74
CA LEU A 109 -16.03 -10.68 10.42
C LEU A 109 -14.92 -10.97 11.42
N ILE A 110 -13.74 -11.33 10.92
CA ILE A 110 -12.56 -11.58 11.73
C ILE A 110 -11.68 -10.33 11.64
N ALA A 111 -11.37 -9.71 12.77
CA ALA A 111 -10.44 -8.61 12.87
C ALA A 111 -9.09 -9.12 13.42
N TYR A 112 -8.02 -8.86 12.69
CA TYR A 112 -6.67 -9.25 13.06
C TYR A 112 -5.83 -8.00 13.35
N PHE A 113 -5.34 -7.89 14.59
CA PHE A 113 -4.53 -6.77 15.04
C PHE A 113 -3.06 -7.19 15.09
N SER A 114 -2.19 -6.39 14.48
CA SER A 114 -0.74 -6.55 14.57
C SER A 114 -0.05 -5.20 14.57
N ALA A 115 1.05 -5.10 15.29
CA ALA A 115 1.90 -3.91 15.26
C ALA A 115 2.62 -3.74 13.90
N GLU A 116 2.78 -4.83 13.13
CA GLU A 116 3.52 -4.86 11.88
C GLU A 116 2.79 -5.67 10.81
N PHE A 117 2.92 -5.26 9.53
CA PHE A 117 2.44 -6.02 8.37
C PHE A 117 3.47 -5.99 7.25
N GLY A 118 4.21 -7.10 7.08
CA GLY A 118 5.20 -7.29 6.02
C GLY A 118 4.58 -7.80 4.74
N LEU A 119 3.95 -6.93 3.98
CA LEU A 119 3.27 -7.26 2.72
C LEU A 119 4.19 -7.11 1.52
N HIS A 120 4.82 -5.95 1.39
CA HIS A 120 5.77 -5.61 0.34
C HIS A 120 6.59 -4.38 0.78
N GLU A 121 7.79 -4.22 0.24
CA GLU A 121 8.68 -3.09 0.56
C GLU A 121 8.11 -1.71 0.22
N SER A 122 7.13 -1.64 -0.71
CA SER A 122 6.38 -0.41 -1.00
C SER A 122 5.49 0.07 0.15
N LEU A 123 5.26 -0.76 1.17
CA LEU A 123 4.51 -0.43 2.39
C LEU A 123 5.37 -0.76 3.63
N PRO A 124 6.26 0.14 4.05
CA PRO A 124 7.29 -0.13 5.05
C PRO A 124 6.77 -0.02 6.50
N VAL A 125 5.77 -0.81 6.84
CA VAL A 125 5.15 -0.89 8.19
C VAL A 125 5.53 -2.19 8.91
N TYR A 126 6.74 -2.67 8.69
CA TYR A 126 7.28 -3.88 9.32
C TYR A 126 8.82 -3.82 9.43
N SER A 127 9.38 -4.67 10.29
CA SER A 127 10.82 -4.83 10.42
C SER A 127 11.31 -6.27 10.28
N GLY A 128 10.57 -7.24 10.76
CA GLY A 128 11.02 -8.63 10.81
C GLY A 128 9.91 -9.68 10.70
N GLY A 129 10.17 -10.85 11.30
CA GLY A 129 9.32 -12.03 11.17
C GLY A 129 7.88 -11.87 11.65
N LEU A 130 7.63 -11.03 12.65
CA LEU A 130 6.28 -10.70 13.13
C LEU A 130 5.45 -10.10 11.99
N GLY A 131 6.02 -9.10 11.31
CA GLY A 131 5.36 -8.45 10.18
C GLY A 131 5.17 -9.38 8.98
N ILE A 132 6.17 -10.21 8.66
CA ILE A 132 6.09 -11.18 7.56
C ILE A 132 4.97 -12.19 7.82
N LEU A 133 4.86 -12.74 9.04
CA LEU A 133 3.76 -13.63 9.39
C LEU A 133 2.39 -12.96 9.22
N ALA A 134 2.24 -11.74 9.70
CA ALA A 134 0.99 -10.98 9.58
C ALA A 134 0.64 -10.67 8.13
N GLY A 135 1.64 -10.31 7.30
CA GLY A 135 1.48 -10.08 5.87
C GLY A 135 1.05 -11.34 5.12
N ASP A 136 1.71 -12.46 5.34
CA ASP A 136 1.38 -13.75 4.73
C ASP A 136 -0.01 -14.22 5.16
N HIS A 137 -0.39 -13.99 6.41
CA HIS A 137 -1.74 -14.27 6.91
C HIS A 137 -2.80 -13.45 6.14
N CYS A 138 -2.57 -12.17 5.89
CA CYS A 138 -3.46 -11.35 5.08
C CYS A 138 -3.58 -11.87 3.65
N LYS A 139 -2.45 -12.22 2.99
CA LYS A 139 -2.43 -12.75 1.63
C LYS A 139 -3.21 -14.08 1.55
N ALA A 140 -2.93 -15.00 2.49
CA ALA A 140 -3.62 -16.29 2.56
C ALA A 140 -5.12 -16.13 2.85
N ALA A 141 -5.50 -15.24 3.78
CA ALA A 141 -6.90 -14.94 4.06
C ALA A 141 -7.62 -14.36 2.84
N SER A 142 -6.93 -13.50 2.06
CA SER A 142 -7.43 -12.97 0.80
C SER A 142 -7.68 -14.07 -0.22
N ASP A 143 -6.70 -14.98 -0.43
CA ASP A 143 -6.81 -16.05 -1.41
C ASP A 143 -7.91 -17.06 -1.05
N LEU A 144 -8.06 -17.37 0.22
CA LEU A 144 -9.09 -18.27 0.72
C LEU A 144 -10.49 -17.62 0.83
N GLY A 145 -10.60 -16.31 0.64
CA GLY A 145 -11.85 -15.56 0.74
C GLY A 145 -12.43 -15.51 2.15
N ILE A 146 -11.58 -15.49 3.17
CA ILE A 146 -11.99 -15.37 4.57
C ILE A 146 -12.54 -13.95 4.81
N PRO A 147 -13.69 -13.79 5.52
CA PRO A 147 -14.22 -12.47 5.88
C PRO A 147 -13.33 -11.82 6.96
N PHE A 148 -12.29 -11.14 6.51
CA PHE A 148 -11.14 -10.72 7.32
C PHE A 148 -10.81 -9.26 7.08
N VAL A 149 -10.51 -8.55 8.15
CA VAL A 149 -9.90 -7.22 8.12
C VAL A 149 -8.67 -7.21 9.00
N ALA A 150 -7.66 -6.47 8.60
CA ALA A 150 -6.46 -6.26 9.38
C ALA A 150 -6.40 -4.84 9.93
N VAL A 151 -5.84 -4.67 11.12
CA VAL A 151 -5.68 -3.37 11.77
C VAL A 151 -4.26 -3.26 12.33
N GLY A 152 -3.57 -2.18 11.99
CA GLY A 152 -2.20 -1.93 12.44
C GLY A 152 -1.90 -0.45 12.61
N LEU A 153 -0.63 -0.13 12.82
CA LEU A 153 -0.15 1.23 12.98
C LEU A 153 0.50 1.73 11.68
N LEU A 154 0.31 3.00 11.37
CA LEU A 154 1.00 3.67 10.27
C LEU A 154 2.19 4.46 10.83
N TYR A 155 3.36 3.87 10.75
CA TYR A 155 4.58 4.51 11.23
C TYR A 155 5.03 5.59 10.26
N ARG A 156 5.27 6.79 10.77
CA ARG A 156 5.85 7.90 10.00
C ARG A 156 7.30 7.64 9.62
N GLU A 157 8.05 7.09 10.57
CA GLU A 157 9.40 6.61 10.38
C GLU A 157 9.36 5.09 10.35
N GLY A 158 9.71 4.50 9.21
CA GLY A 158 9.82 3.05 9.09
C GLY A 158 11.01 2.51 9.89
N TYR A 159 11.26 1.19 9.79
CA TYR A 159 12.45 0.60 10.37
C TYR A 159 13.71 1.26 9.80
N PHE A 160 14.73 1.49 10.64
CA PHE A 160 15.94 2.19 10.23
C PHE A 160 16.74 1.40 9.18
N ARG A 161 17.43 2.13 8.31
CA ARG A 161 18.45 1.57 7.40
C ARG A 161 19.82 1.71 8.05
N GLN A 162 20.60 0.67 7.93
CA GLN A 162 21.96 0.62 8.47
C GLN A 162 22.95 1.13 7.41
N ARG A 163 23.80 2.07 7.79
CA ARG A 163 24.96 2.52 7.01
C ARG A 163 26.22 2.39 7.84
N LEU A 164 27.30 1.97 7.21
CA LEU A 164 28.62 2.00 7.83
C LEU A 164 29.32 3.30 7.45
N ASN A 165 29.85 3.99 8.43
CA ASN A 165 30.72 5.14 8.26
C ASN A 165 32.12 4.73 7.81
N ARG A 166 32.97 5.72 7.44
CA ARG A 166 34.34 5.46 6.99
C ARG A 166 35.23 4.81 8.04
N ASP A 167 34.92 5.01 9.31
CA ASP A 167 35.60 4.42 10.47
C ASP A 167 35.06 3.04 10.87
N GLY A 168 34.06 2.52 10.12
CA GLY A 168 33.41 1.24 10.38
C GLY A 168 32.31 1.28 11.42
N SER A 169 31.99 2.44 12.00
CA SER A 169 30.87 2.57 12.92
C SER A 169 29.51 2.54 12.20
N GLN A 170 28.51 1.97 12.87
CA GLN A 170 27.15 1.89 12.36
C GLN A 170 26.40 3.21 12.57
N GLU A 171 25.72 3.66 11.55
CA GLU A 171 24.77 4.77 11.58
C GLU A 171 23.37 4.29 11.23
N ALA A 172 22.40 4.59 12.08
CA ALA A 172 20.99 4.33 11.83
C ALA A 172 20.37 5.51 11.07
N ILE A 173 19.79 5.24 9.91
CA ILE A 173 19.11 6.25 9.07
C ILE A 173 17.63 5.97 9.12
N PHE A 174 16.85 6.91 9.64
CA PHE A 174 15.40 6.87 9.65
C PHE A 174 14.85 7.62 8.44
N SER A 175 13.97 6.96 7.68
CA SER A 175 13.31 7.57 6.51
C SER A 175 11.92 8.03 6.92
N ASN A 176 11.64 9.33 6.74
CA ASN A 176 10.29 9.86 6.85
C ASN A 176 9.49 9.53 5.58
N TRP A 177 8.38 8.83 5.73
CA TRP A 177 7.55 8.43 4.62
C TRP A 177 6.47 9.47 4.32
N ASN A 178 6.36 9.84 3.05
CA ASN A 178 5.19 10.58 2.59
C ASN A 178 4.10 9.55 2.23
N PHE A 179 3.06 9.48 3.04
CA PHE A 179 1.98 8.49 2.90
C PHE A 179 1.26 8.57 1.55
N HIS A 180 1.26 9.73 0.89
CA HIS A 180 0.69 9.89 -0.46
C HIS A 180 1.50 9.20 -1.57
N PHE A 181 2.69 8.70 -1.26
CA PHE A 181 3.52 7.89 -2.16
C PHE A 181 3.49 6.40 -1.83
N LEU A 182 2.67 5.99 -0.88
CA LEU A 182 2.44 4.60 -0.52
C LEU A 182 1.14 4.08 -1.15
N PRO A 183 0.98 2.75 -1.32
CA PRO A 183 -0.24 2.14 -1.85
C PRO A 183 -1.37 2.12 -0.81
N ILE A 184 -1.67 3.27 -0.25
CA ILE A 184 -2.72 3.47 0.76
C ILE A 184 -3.55 4.71 0.44
N THR A 185 -4.80 4.72 0.88
CA THR A 185 -5.71 5.86 0.74
C THR A 185 -6.29 6.26 2.08
N PRO A 186 -6.38 7.57 2.39
CA PRO A 186 -7.05 8.00 3.62
C PRO A 186 -8.55 7.74 3.55
N ILE A 187 -9.12 7.24 4.63
CA ILE A 187 -10.58 7.15 4.77
C ILE A 187 -11.12 8.54 5.10
N ARG A 188 -12.18 8.91 4.40
CA ARG A 188 -12.83 10.21 4.56
C ARG A 188 -14.30 10.05 4.93
N ASP A 189 -14.82 11.02 5.68
CA ASP A 189 -16.25 11.13 5.98
C ASP A 189 -17.05 11.64 4.75
N ALA A 190 -18.36 11.74 4.90
CA ALA A 190 -19.26 12.23 3.85
C ALA A 190 -18.97 13.68 3.42
N ASN A 191 -18.30 14.48 4.23
CA ASN A 191 -17.93 15.86 3.97
C ASN A 191 -16.53 15.98 3.33
N GLY A 192 -15.81 14.86 3.15
CA GLY A 192 -14.47 14.83 2.59
C GLY A 192 -13.35 15.07 3.63
N ASN A 193 -13.66 15.18 4.91
CA ASN A 193 -12.66 15.30 5.98
C ASN A 193 -12.06 13.92 6.29
N TYR A 194 -10.87 13.90 6.90
CA TYR A 194 -10.31 12.65 7.42
C TYR A 194 -11.24 12.03 8.46
N PHE A 195 -11.53 10.74 8.29
CA PHE A 195 -12.26 9.99 9.29
C PHE A 195 -11.36 9.73 10.50
N LEU A 196 -11.79 10.16 11.68
CA LEU A 196 -11.05 10.02 12.93
C LEU A 196 -11.76 9.04 13.84
N ILE A 197 -10.95 8.24 14.52
CA ILE A 197 -11.38 7.45 15.69
C ILE A 197 -10.61 7.95 16.91
N SER A 198 -11.09 7.59 18.10
CA SER A 198 -10.35 7.78 19.34
C SER A 198 -10.37 6.51 20.18
N VAL A 199 -9.29 6.31 20.92
CA VAL A 199 -9.15 5.25 21.91
C VAL A 199 -8.65 5.88 23.20
N ASP A 200 -9.27 5.56 24.33
CA ASP A 200 -8.81 6.04 25.63
C ASP A 200 -7.58 5.25 26.06
N ILE A 201 -6.46 5.94 26.20
CA ILE A 201 -5.18 5.39 26.67
C ILE A 201 -4.76 6.17 27.90
N GLN A 202 -4.54 5.51 29.03
CA GLN A 202 -4.12 6.13 30.29
C GLN A 202 -4.98 7.36 30.67
N ASP A 203 -6.30 7.18 30.64
CA ASP A 203 -7.31 8.18 31.03
C ASP A 203 -7.43 9.42 30.13
N HIS A 204 -6.89 9.41 28.90
CA HIS A 204 -7.12 10.43 27.91
C HIS A 204 -7.34 9.85 26.49
N PRO A 205 -8.11 10.56 25.64
CA PRO A 205 -8.37 10.08 24.27
C PRO A 205 -7.15 10.32 23.38
N VAL A 206 -6.72 9.25 22.69
CA VAL A 206 -5.75 9.31 21.59
C VAL A 206 -6.50 9.15 20.28
N TYR A 207 -6.34 10.12 19.38
CA TYR A 207 -7.02 10.14 18.09
C TYR A 207 -6.16 9.54 17.00
N ALA A 208 -6.78 8.90 16.02
CA ALA A 208 -6.09 8.38 14.85
C ALA A 208 -6.87 8.64 13.56
N ARG A 209 -6.17 9.05 12.51
CA ARG A 209 -6.66 8.97 11.13
C ARG A 209 -6.55 7.53 10.66
N ILE A 210 -7.47 7.13 9.77
CA ILE A 210 -7.45 5.79 9.21
C ILE A 210 -7.02 5.87 7.75
N TRP A 211 -6.04 5.03 7.40
CA TRP A 211 -5.62 4.78 6.02
C TRP A 211 -5.96 3.33 5.66
N GLU A 212 -6.39 3.12 4.42
CA GLU A 212 -6.71 1.79 3.90
C GLU A 212 -5.66 1.34 2.88
N ALA A 213 -5.10 0.15 3.08
CA ALA A 213 -4.37 -0.60 2.07
C ALA A 213 -5.23 -1.76 1.57
N LYS A 214 -5.27 -1.98 0.26
CA LYS A 214 -5.94 -3.13 -0.35
C LYS A 214 -4.96 -4.29 -0.49
N VAL A 215 -5.28 -5.42 0.12
CA VAL A 215 -4.49 -6.65 0.07
C VAL A 215 -5.33 -7.74 -0.60
N GLY A 216 -5.47 -7.66 -1.92
CA GLY A 216 -6.45 -8.44 -2.66
C GLY A 216 -7.86 -8.10 -2.22
N ARG A 217 -8.59 -9.08 -1.63
CA ARG A 217 -9.94 -8.93 -1.06
C ARG A 217 -9.94 -8.29 0.34
N ILE A 218 -8.78 -8.35 1.03
CA ILE A 218 -8.65 -7.90 2.41
C ILE A 218 -8.40 -6.40 2.45
N LYS A 219 -8.95 -5.75 3.47
CA LYS A 219 -8.64 -4.37 3.83
C LYS A 219 -7.74 -4.36 5.05
N LEU A 220 -6.60 -3.71 4.93
CA LEU A 220 -5.74 -3.38 6.05
C LEU A 220 -5.97 -1.91 6.42
N TYR A 221 -6.43 -1.68 7.63
CA TYR A 221 -6.60 -0.36 8.20
C TYR A 221 -5.38 -0.01 9.04
N LEU A 222 -4.73 1.10 8.68
CA LEU A 222 -3.55 1.62 9.35
C LEU A 222 -3.90 2.90 10.11
N LEU A 223 -3.60 2.90 11.39
CA LEU A 223 -3.90 3.98 12.32
C LEU A 223 -2.71 4.96 12.37
N ASP A 224 -2.97 6.22 12.07
CA ASP A 224 -2.01 7.32 12.04
C ASP A 224 -2.35 8.28 13.17
N THR A 225 -1.54 8.28 14.23
CA THR A 225 -1.69 9.14 15.41
C THR A 225 -0.92 10.46 15.28
N ASP A 226 -0.12 10.67 14.22
CA ASP A 226 0.63 11.92 13.99
C ASP A 226 -0.31 13.02 13.48
N ILE A 227 -1.20 13.49 14.37
CA ILE A 227 -2.21 14.51 14.10
C ILE A 227 -2.22 15.58 15.20
N GLU A 228 -2.71 16.77 14.85
CA GLU A 228 -2.67 17.94 15.75
C GLU A 228 -3.51 17.78 17.02
N GLN A 229 -4.51 16.91 17.01
CA GLN A 229 -5.37 16.62 18.15
C GLN A 229 -4.66 15.89 19.28
N ASN A 230 -3.55 15.24 18.98
CA ASN A 230 -2.77 14.47 19.93
C ASN A 230 -1.64 15.29 20.56
N SER A 231 -1.25 14.91 21.77
CA SER A 231 -0.02 15.40 22.42
C SER A 231 1.23 14.93 21.62
N ALA A 232 2.38 15.50 21.90
CA ALA A 232 3.62 15.08 21.29
C ALA A 232 4.02 13.63 21.67
N GLU A 233 3.54 13.16 22.81
CA GLU A 233 3.81 11.81 23.35
C GLU A 233 2.94 10.73 22.68
N ASP A 234 1.77 11.11 22.16
CA ASP A 234 0.79 10.21 21.52
C ASP A 234 0.94 10.13 20.00
N ARG A 235 1.84 10.94 19.40
CA ARG A 235 2.08 11.01 17.95
C ARG A 235 3.01 9.96 17.42
#